data_d7d8ad89c56fa72314784e9f4b9edc2b
#
_entry.id   d7d8ad89c56fa72314784e9f4b9edc2b
#
_cell.length_a   1.000
_cell.length_b   1.000
_cell.length_c   1.000
_cell.angle_alpha   90.00
_cell.angle_beta   90.00
_cell.angle_gamma   90.00
#
_symmetry.space_group_name_H-M   'P 1'
#
loop_
_entity.id
_entity.type
_entity.pdbx_description
1 polymer ?
#
loop_
_entity_poly.entity_id
_entity_poly.type
_entity_poly.pdbx_seq_one_letter_code
_entity_poly.pdbx_strand_id
1 'polypeptide(L)'
;MCKELSLLTLQFSENALKETNDYQLVLTNKSQLSGLPESAVDAAAETAQEKGVKGWVFTLHAPSYSPFMTYADNRDLRQELYMAYNTKCTHDNACNNLEIVKKIANVRMEIAQLLGYDNFAEYNLKERMAQNSDAVYKLLNQLLEAYTPTAQKEYAEVQALARNEEGESFNLMPWDWSYYSQKLKDRKFSINDEMLRPYFELSKVKEGVFGLASRLYDITFKKNPGIPVYHKDVEAYEVFDKDGTYLAVLYTDFHPRAGKRSGAWMTSYKGQWTDEKSGENSRPHVSIVMNFTKPTQNKPALLTFDEVETFLHEFGHSLHEIFANSTYESLSGTNVYWDFVELPSQFMENFAIEKEFLHTFARHYQTGELIPDELVQRIVDSSNFNVAYACLRQVSFGLLDMAWYTRNTPVSYTHLTLPTI
;
A
#
# COMPACT_ATOMS: atom_id res chain seq x y z
N MET A 1 -4.19 31.23 0.18
CA MET A 1 -4.64 29.97 0.84
C MET A 1 -4.53 28.75 -0.09
N CYS A 2 -5.34 28.54 -1.16
CA CYS A 2 -5.24 27.31 -1.98
C CYS A 2 -3.86 27.08 -2.59
N LYS A 3 -3.24 28.11 -3.20
CA LYS A 3 -1.86 28.03 -3.70
C LYS A 3 -0.85 27.71 -2.59
N GLU A 4 -1.01 28.32 -1.43
CA GLU A 4 -0.17 28.07 -0.26
C GLU A 4 -0.32 26.62 0.23
N LEU A 5 -1.55 26.11 0.33
CA LEU A 5 -1.83 24.72 0.70
C LEU A 5 -1.15 23.75 -0.26
N SER A 6 -1.26 23.99 -1.58
CA SER A 6 -0.61 23.15 -2.61
C SER A 6 0.91 23.14 -2.46
N LEU A 7 1.53 24.27 -2.15
CA LEU A 7 2.99 24.33 -1.92
C LEU A 7 3.40 23.63 -0.64
N LEU A 8 2.64 23.78 0.45
CA LEU A 8 2.91 23.11 1.73
C LEU A 8 2.77 21.58 1.61
N THR A 9 1.72 21.09 0.92
CA THR A 9 1.53 19.65 0.71
C THR A 9 2.59 19.05 -0.22
N LEU A 10 3.03 19.79 -1.24
CA LEU A 10 4.15 19.39 -2.09
C LEU A 10 5.44 19.28 -1.27
N GLN A 11 5.80 20.31 -0.53
CA GLN A 11 7.00 20.33 0.32
C GLN A 11 6.97 19.18 1.35
N PHE A 12 5.82 18.94 1.99
CA PHE A 12 5.64 17.83 2.93
C PHE A 12 6.00 16.49 2.29
N SER A 13 5.49 16.25 1.09
CA SER A 13 5.72 15.01 0.35
C SER A 13 7.16 14.87 -0.16
N GLU A 14 7.75 15.95 -0.66
CA GLU A 14 9.15 15.96 -1.12
C GLU A 14 10.14 15.71 0.03
N ASN A 15 9.90 16.31 1.21
CA ASN A 15 10.70 16.06 2.39
C ASN A 15 10.65 14.58 2.81
N ALA A 16 9.44 13.98 2.83
CA ALA A 16 9.27 12.58 3.17
C ALA A 16 9.96 11.64 2.16
N LEU A 17 9.85 11.95 0.87
CA LEU A 17 10.54 11.20 -0.18
C LEU A 17 12.06 11.30 -0.04
N LYS A 18 12.56 12.51 0.23
CA LYS A 18 14.00 12.73 0.41
C LYS A 18 14.56 11.94 1.59
N GLU A 19 13.95 12.00 2.78
CA GLU A 19 14.42 11.23 3.94
C GLU A 19 14.29 9.71 3.72
N THR A 20 13.27 9.26 2.98
CA THR A 20 13.14 7.84 2.60
C THR A 20 14.32 7.39 1.72
N ASN A 21 14.75 8.24 0.78
CA ASN A 21 15.84 7.92 -0.14
C ASN A 21 17.23 8.05 0.51
N ASP A 22 17.39 8.99 1.44
CA ASP A 22 18.68 9.30 2.06
C ASP A 22 19.08 8.27 3.14
N TYR A 23 18.11 7.63 3.78
CA TYR A 23 18.39 6.68 4.85
C TYR A 23 19.00 5.37 4.34
N GLN A 24 20.00 4.88 5.08
CA GLN A 24 20.70 3.63 4.81
C GLN A 24 21.12 2.97 6.12
N LEU A 25 20.66 1.75 6.35
CA LEU A 25 21.20 0.86 7.39
C LEU A 25 22.26 -0.03 6.73
N VAL A 26 23.54 0.22 7.04
CA VAL A 26 24.67 -0.51 6.46
C VAL A 26 25.12 -1.60 7.43
N LEU A 27 25.02 -2.86 7.03
CA LEU A 27 25.48 -4.01 7.79
C LEU A 27 26.74 -4.58 7.13
N THR A 28 27.77 -4.83 7.93
CA THR A 28 29.06 -5.37 7.46
C THR A 28 29.40 -6.73 8.06
N ASN A 29 28.69 -7.14 9.10
CA ASN A 29 28.87 -8.43 9.76
C ASN A 29 27.73 -9.38 9.38
N LYS A 30 28.08 -10.56 8.86
CA LYS A 30 27.12 -11.58 8.45
C LYS A 30 26.18 -12.04 9.58
N SER A 31 26.64 -12.01 10.85
CA SER A 31 25.78 -12.37 11.98
C SER A 31 24.59 -11.42 12.19
N GLN A 32 24.66 -10.18 11.68
CA GLN A 32 23.59 -9.20 11.76
C GLN A 32 22.42 -9.52 10.78
N LEU A 33 22.63 -10.46 9.85
CA LEU A 33 21.65 -10.90 8.87
C LEU A 33 20.80 -12.09 9.35
N SER A 34 21.03 -12.55 10.60
CA SER A 34 20.31 -13.70 11.16
C SER A 34 18.80 -13.49 11.08
N GLY A 35 18.07 -14.54 10.66
CA GLY A 35 16.64 -14.55 10.47
C GLY A 35 16.15 -14.01 9.11
N LEU A 36 16.95 -13.18 8.45
CA LEU A 36 16.55 -12.58 7.17
C LEU A 36 16.48 -13.63 6.04
N PRO A 37 15.42 -13.58 5.20
CA PRO A 37 15.34 -14.43 4.01
C PRO A 37 16.47 -14.13 3.02
N GLU A 38 16.90 -15.16 2.29
CA GLU A 38 17.95 -15.03 1.26
C GLU A 38 17.61 -13.94 0.23
N SER A 39 16.33 -13.86 -0.18
CA SER A 39 15.86 -12.85 -1.12
C SER A 39 16.10 -11.41 -0.64
N ALA A 40 15.89 -11.14 0.65
CA ALA A 40 16.14 -9.83 1.25
C ALA A 40 17.64 -9.53 1.38
N VAL A 41 18.44 -10.55 1.70
CA VAL A 41 19.90 -10.44 1.80
C VAL A 41 20.53 -10.17 0.43
N ASP A 42 20.09 -10.87 -0.62
CA ASP A 42 20.55 -10.67 -1.99
C ASP A 42 20.22 -9.23 -2.48
N ALA A 43 18.99 -8.78 -2.26
CA ALA A 43 18.57 -7.43 -2.63
C ALA A 43 19.36 -6.34 -1.87
N ALA A 44 19.67 -6.57 -0.59
CA ALA A 44 20.49 -5.66 0.21
C ALA A 44 21.95 -5.63 -0.26
N ALA A 45 22.52 -6.76 -0.72
CA ALA A 45 23.85 -6.84 -1.31
C ALA A 45 23.92 -6.08 -2.64
N GLU A 46 22.94 -6.22 -3.52
CA GLU A 46 22.85 -5.47 -4.78
C GLU A 46 22.71 -3.97 -4.51
N THR A 47 21.87 -3.57 -3.55
CA THR A 47 21.74 -2.16 -3.13
C THR A 47 23.08 -1.61 -2.62
N ALA A 48 23.85 -2.40 -1.87
CA ALA A 48 25.18 -2.01 -1.41
C ALA A 48 26.15 -1.81 -2.58
N GLN A 49 26.12 -2.71 -3.57
CA GLN A 49 26.91 -2.60 -4.79
C GLN A 49 26.57 -1.34 -5.60
N GLU A 50 25.28 -1.08 -5.83
CA GLU A 50 24.78 0.12 -6.53
C GLU A 50 25.25 1.42 -5.86
N LYS A 51 25.29 1.42 -4.51
CA LYS A 51 25.72 2.57 -3.70
C LYS A 51 27.22 2.65 -3.47
N GLY A 52 28.01 1.67 -3.94
CA GLY A 52 29.45 1.59 -3.73
C GLY A 52 29.85 1.38 -2.27
N VAL A 53 29.00 0.73 -1.47
CA VAL A 53 29.19 0.44 -0.04
C VAL A 53 29.52 -1.03 0.15
N LYS A 54 30.44 -1.35 1.07
CA LYS A 54 30.78 -2.73 1.40
C LYS A 54 29.77 -3.32 2.40
N GLY A 55 29.27 -4.53 2.11
CA GLY A 55 28.31 -5.25 2.97
C GLY A 55 26.91 -5.28 2.40
N TRP A 56 25.91 -5.00 3.22
CA TRP A 56 24.49 -5.02 2.87
C TRP A 56 23.83 -3.70 3.25
N VAL A 57 23.00 -3.16 2.40
CA VAL A 57 22.29 -1.90 2.64
C VAL A 57 20.78 -2.15 2.68
N PHE A 58 20.17 -1.87 3.81
CA PHE A 58 18.72 -1.84 3.98
C PHE A 58 18.23 -0.38 3.97
N THR A 59 17.06 -0.17 3.38
CA THR A 59 16.48 1.16 3.16
C THR A 59 15.06 1.22 3.73
N LEU A 60 14.45 2.42 3.70
CA LEU A 60 13.06 2.61 4.13
C LEU A 60 12.02 2.30 3.04
N HIS A 61 12.44 1.82 1.87
CA HIS A 61 11.50 1.34 0.85
C HIS A 61 10.87 0.01 1.28
N ALA A 62 9.57 -0.16 1.00
CA ALA A 62 8.80 -1.31 1.48
C ALA A 62 9.44 -2.68 1.21
N PRO A 63 9.98 -3.00 0.01
CA PRO A 63 10.61 -4.30 -0.24
C PRO A 63 11.88 -4.58 0.58
N SER A 64 12.50 -3.54 1.18
CA SER A 64 13.65 -3.65 2.07
C SER A 64 13.22 -3.61 3.53
N TYR A 65 12.32 -2.67 3.89
CA TYR A 65 11.85 -2.44 5.25
C TYR A 65 11.00 -3.60 5.79
N SER A 66 9.99 -4.04 5.03
CA SER A 66 9.04 -5.03 5.53
C SER A 66 9.67 -6.39 5.83
N PRO A 67 10.49 -7.00 4.97
CA PRO A 67 11.17 -8.26 5.31
C PRO A 67 12.12 -8.11 6.49
N PHE A 68 12.79 -6.95 6.64
CA PHE A 68 13.66 -6.71 7.77
C PHE A 68 12.90 -6.69 9.09
N MET A 69 11.79 -5.95 9.16
CA MET A 69 10.95 -5.87 10.36
C MET A 69 10.27 -7.20 10.69
N THR A 70 10.01 -8.03 9.69
CA THR A 70 9.32 -9.31 9.84
C THR A 70 10.25 -10.44 10.27
N TYR A 71 11.50 -10.45 9.77
CA TYR A 71 12.35 -11.63 9.88
C TYR A 71 13.69 -11.41 10.59
N ALA A 72 14.21 -10.18 10.70
CA ALA A 72 15.51 -9.95 11.34
C ALA A 72 15.49 -10.34 12.82
N ASP A 73 16.39 -11.25 13.25
CA ASP A 73 16.48 -11.67 14.65
C ASP A 73 16.99 -10.55 15.56
N ASN A 74 17.84 -9.66 15.05
CA ASN A 74 18.45 -8.59 15.83
C ASN A 74 17.44 -7.49 16.18
N ARG A 75 16.99 -7.47 17.44
CA ARG A 75 16.00 -6.54 17.97
C ARG A 75 16.43 -5.08 17.88
N ASP A 76 17.71 -4.79 18.19
CA ASP A 76 18.22 -3.42 18.20
C ASP A 76 18.22 -2.83 16.78
N LEU A 77 18.55 -3.64 15.77
CA LEU A 77 18.48 -3.24 14.37
C LEU A 77 17.03 -3.07 13.89
N ARG A 78 16.07 -3.90 14.36
CA ARG A 78 14.64 -3.66 14.10
C ARG A 78 14.19 -2.33 14.71
N GLN A 79 14.61 -2.03 15.96
CA GLN A 79 14.31 -0.75 16.61
C GLN A 79 14.90 0.43 15.82
N GLU A 80 16.16 0.35 15.42
CA GLU A 80 16.83 1.39 14.63
C GLU A 80 16.07 1.68 13.34
N LEU A 81 15.76 0.63 12.56
CA LEU A 81 15.06 0.78 11.29
C LEU A 81 13.61 1.26 11.49
N TYR A 82 12.91 0.76 12.52
CA TYR A 82 11.56 1.21 12.88
C TYR A 82 11.54 2.69 13.25
N MET A 83 12.47 3.14 14.09
CA MET A 83 12.57 4.55 14.49
C MET A 83 12.88 5.43 13.28
N ALA A 84 13.83 5.03 12.44
CA ALA A 84 14.15 5.77 11.22
C ALA A 84 12.93 5.91 10.29
N TYR A 85 12.09 4.88 10.17
CA TYR A 85 10.89 4.93 9.35
C TYR A 85 9.79 5.83 9.95
N ASN A 86 9.54 5.73 11.26
CA ASN A 86 8.40 6.37 11.91
C ASN A 86 8.69 7.80 12.41
N THR A 87 9.95 8.20 12.46
CA THR A 87 10.35 9.57 12.83
C THR A 87 10.84 10.41 11.64
N LYS A 88 10.58 9.96 10.42
CA LYS A 88 10.89 10.74 9.22
C LYS A 88 10.31 12.15 9.31
N CYS A 89 11.11 13.12 8.89
CA CYS A 89 10.72 14.55 8.86
C CYS A 89 10.36 15.15 10.23
N THR A 90 10.85 14.58 11.33
CA THR A 90 10.71 15.15 12.67
C THR A 90 12.02 15.64 13.27
N HIS A 91 13.13 15.46 12.55
CA HIS A 91 14.47 15.86 12.99
C HIS A 91 14.75 17.33 12.71
N ASP A 92 15.71 17.91 13.45
CA ASP A 92 16.17 19.28 13.23
C ASP A 92 17.07 19.37 11.98
N ASN A 93 16.44 19.31 10.82
CA ASN A 93 17.06 19.40 9.49
C ASN A 93 16.13 20.08 8.47
N ALA A 94 16.61 20.23 7.24
CA ALA A 94 15.88 20.88 6.15
C ALA A 94 14.59 20.15 5.72
N CYS A 95 14.42 18.89 6.10
CA CYS A 95 13.25 18.07 5.78
C CYS A 95 12.21 18.03 6.91
N ASN A 96 12.36 18.85 7.96
CA ASN A 96 11.43 18.87 9.10
C ASN A 96 10.02 19.33 8.68
N ASN A 97 9.02 18.47 8.91
CA ASN A 97 7.63 18.70 8.54
C ASN A 97 6.75 19.17 9.73
N LEU A 98 7.28 19.30 10.95
CA LEU A 98 6.47 19.60 12.13
C LEU A 98 5.73 20.94 12.03
N GLU A 99 6.38 21.99 11.53
CA GLU A 99 5.72 23.27 11.29
C GLU A 99 4.85 23.25 10.02
N ILE A 100 5.21 22.44 9.02
CA ILE A 100 4.45 22.33 7.78
C ILE A 100 3.09 21.69 8.04
N VAL A 101 3.03 20.61 8.85
CA VAL A 101 1.75 19.94 9.16
C VAL A 101 0.79 20.85 9.92
N LYS A 102 1.31 21.69 10.85
CA LYS A 102 0.48 22.68 11.54
C LYS A 102 -0.09 23.72 10.57
N LYS A 103 0.74 24.22 9.65
CA LYS A 103 0.30 25.18 8.63
C LYS A 103 -0.76 24.58 7.71
N ILE A 104 -0.55 23.32 7.24
CA ILE A 104 -1.53 22.61 6.42
C ILE A 104 -2.89 22.52 7.13
N ALA A 105 -2.90 22.10 8.41
CA ALA A 105 -4.14 21.97 9.18
C ALA A 105 -4.85 23.32 9.37
N ASN A 106 -4.09 24.37 9.69
CA ASN A 106 -4.65 25.71 9.90
C ASN A 106 -5.18 26.32 8.60
N VAL A 107 -4.45 26.23 7.50
CA VAL A 107 -4.91 26.73 6.19
C VAL A 107 -6.17 25.97 5.70
N ARG A 108 -6.25 24.66 5.92
CA ARG A 108 -7.46 23.89 5.62
C ARG A 108 -8.66 24.36 6.44
N MET A 109 -8.48 24.60 7.74
CA MET A 109 -9.52 25.16 8.61
C MET A 109 -9.97 26.54 8.13
N GLU A 110 -9.03 27.44 7.83
CA GLU A 110 -9.34 28.79 7.33
C GLU A 110 -10.10 28.78 6.00
N ILE A 111 -9.74 27.85 5.08
CA ILE A 111 -10.49 27.66 3.83
C ILE A 111 -11.93 27.26 4.13
N ALA A 112 -12.16 26.28 5.02
CA ALA A 112 -13.49 25.84 5.38
C ALA A 112 -14.33 26.96 6.01
N GLN A 113 -13.76 27.72 6.96
CA GLN A 113 -14.42 28.84 7.61
C GLN A 113 -14.76 29.97 6.62
N LEU A 114 -13.86 30.28 5.68
CA LEU A 114 -14.12 31.27 4.62
C LEU A 114 -15.29 30.85 3.73
N LEU A 115 -15.51 29.54 3.54
CA LEU A 115 -16.61 28.97 2.77
C LEU A 115 -17.90 28.76 3.60
N GLY A 116 -17.90 29.17 4.89
CA GLY A 116 -19.08 29.11 5.76
C GLY A 116 -19.26 27.80 6.51
N TYR A 117 -18.21 26.97 6.62
CA TYR A 117 -18.22 25.73 7.41
C TYR A 117 -17.47 25.91 8.73
N ASP A 118 -17.88 25.22 9.77
CA ASP A 118 -17.28 25.33 11.10
C ASP A 118 -15.82 24.82 11.11
N ASN A 119 -15.54 23.77 10.35
CA ASN A 119 -14.23 23.14 10.27
C ASN A 119 -14.02 22.42 8.92
N PHE A 120 -12.80 21.92 8.71
CA PHE A 120 -12.43 21.30 7.44
C PHE A 120 -13.12 19.94 7.22
N ALA A 121 -13.41 19.17 8.28
CA ALA A 121 -14.12 17.91 8.16
C ALA A 121 -15.54 18.15 7.59
N GLU A 122 -16.31 19.08 8.15
CA GLU A 122 -17.66 19.40 7.65
C GLU A 122 -17.65 19.90 6.20
N TYR A 123 -16.67 20.72 5.82
CA TYR A 123 -16.50 21.14 4.43
C TYR A 123 -16.22 19.96 3.50
N ASN A 124 -15.30 19.07 3.88
CA ASN A 124 -14.87 17.97 3.04
C ASN A 124 -15.94 16.85 2.94
N LEU A 125 -16.63 16.57 4.06
CA LEU A 125 -17.63 15.51 4.14
C LEU A 125 -18.94 15.82 3.43
N LYS A 126 -19.22 17.10 3.13
CA LYS A 126 -20.43 17.46 2.40
C LYS A 126 -20.61 16.70 1.09
N GLU A 127 -19.52 16.44 0.38
CA GLU A 127 -19.49 15.68 -0.86
C GLU A 127 -18.89 14.28 -0.66
N ARG A 128 -19.37 13.58 0.38
CA ARG A 128 -19.06 12.19 0.71
C ARG A 128 -20.35 11.44 1.06
N MET A 129 -20.34 10.12 1.00
CA MET A 129 -21.48 9.29 1.43
C MET A 129 -21.79 9.47 2.92
N ALA A 130 -20.77 9.68 3.75
CA ALA A 130 -20.89 9.93 5.18
C ALA A 130 -21.60 11.26 5.50
N GLN A 131 -21.51 12.29 4.65
CA GLN A 131 -22.16 13.60 4.72
C GLN A 131 -21.76 14.52 5.88
N ASN A 132 -21.40 13.99 7.05
CA ASN A 132 -21.06 14.77 8.26
C ASN A 132 -20.14 13.99 9.21
N SER A 133 -19.53 14.71 10.15
CA SER A 133 -18.60 14.14 11.13
C SER A 133 -19.25 13.13 12.07
N ASP A 134 -20.52 13.29 12.44
CA ASP A 134 -21.23 12.38 13.34
C ASP A 134 -21.36 10.99 12.72
N ALA A 135 -21.64 10.91 11.42
CA ALA A 135 -21.71 9.61 10.72
C ALA A 135 -20.34 8.91 10.69
N VAL A 136 -19.26 9.66 10.49
CA VAL A 136 -17.89 9.11 10.53
C VAL A 136 -17.54 8.61 11.93
N TYR A 137 -17.74 9.43 12.97
CA TYR A 137 -17.46 9.01 14.35
C TYR A 137 -18.33 7.83 14.78
N LYS A 138 -19.59 7.77 14.35
CA LYS A 138 -20.47 6.64 14.63
C LYS A 138 -19.88 5.34 14.08
N LEU A 139 -19.44 5.32 12.82
CA LEU A 139 -18.82 4.16 12.21
C LEU A 139 -17.51 3.77 12.90
N LEU A 140 -16.60 4.73 13.13
CA LEU A 140 -15.31 4.49 13.76
C LEU A 140 -15.48 3.94 15.19
N ASN A 141 -16.42 4.51 15.98
CA ASN A 141 -16.69 4.03 17.34
C ASN A 141 -17.35 2.65 17.37
N GLN A 142 -18.24 2.34 16.42
CA GLN A 142 -18.82 0.99 16.29
C GLN A 142 -17.73 -0.05 15.98
N LEU A 143 -16.82 0.25 15.07
CA LEU A 143 -15.68 -0.61 14.75
C LEU A 143 -14.73 -0.75 15.95
N LEU A 144 -14.42 0.36 16.63
CA LEU A 144 -13.59 0.36 17.84
C LEU A 144 -14.16 -0.55 18.91
N GLU A 145 -15.46 -0.42 19.23
CA GLU A 145 -16.13 -1.22 20.23
C GLU A 145 -16.16 -2.71 19.84
N ALA A 146 -16.52 -3.01 18.58
CA ALA A 146 -16.65 -4.38 18.10
C ALA A 146 -15.33 -5.14 18.05
N TYR A 147 -14.25 -4.49 17.59
CA TYR A 147 -12.96 -5.16 17.35
C TYR A 147 -12.02 -5.16 18.56
N THR A 148 -12.15 -4.21 19.51
CA THR A 148 -11.26 -4.12 20.68
C THR A 148 -11.08 -5.42 21.46
N PRO A 149 -12.14 -6.17 21.82
CA PRO A 149 -11.96 -7.41 22.59
C PRO A 149 -11.15 -8.48 21.84
N THR A 150 -11.31 -8.57 20.51
CA THR A 150 -10.59 -9.53 19.68
C THR A 150 -9.14 -9.08 19.48
N ALA A 151 -8.89 -7.81 19.19
CA ALA A 151 -7.54 -7.27 19.03
C ALA A 151 -6.71 -7.40 20.33
N GLN A 152 -7.33 -7.23 21.50
CA GLN A 152 -6.67 -7.47 22.79
C GLN A 152 -6.25 -8.94 22.96
N LYS A 153 -7.07 -9.90 22.51
CA LYS A 153 -6.70 -11.33 22.51
C LYS A 153 -5.56 -11.61 21.53
N GLU A 154 -5.64 -11.07 20.31
CA GLU A 154 -4.58 -11.20 19.30
C GLU A 154 -3.25 -10.64 19.82
N TYR A 155 -3.25 -9.45 20.43
CA TYR A 155 -2.07 -8.87 21.07
C TYR A 155 -1.54 -9.74 22.20
N ALA A 156 -2.41 -10.25 23.07
CA ALA A 156 -2.02 -11.09 24.19
C ALA A 156 -1.38 -12.42 23.73
N GLU A 157 -1.84 -13.01 22.63
CA GLU A 157 -1.23 -14.22 22.05
C GLU A 157 0.18 -13.95 21.51
N VAL A 158 0.37 -12.84 20.80
CA VAL A 158 1.70 -12.43 20.29
C VAL A 158 2.63 -12.12 21.47
N GLN A 159 2.14 -11.41 22.50
CA GLN A 159 2.91 -11.11 23.71
C GLN A 159 3.30 -12.38 24.48
N ALA A 160 2.40 -13.36 24.59
CA ALA A 160 2.69 -14.64 25.25
C ALA A 160 3.75 -15.42 24.50
N LEU A 161 3.72 -15.44 23.16
CA LEU A 161 4.78 -16.04 22.35
C LEU A 161 6.13 -15.38 22.61
N ALA A 162 6.17 -14.05 22.58
CA ALA A 162 7.41 -13.30 22.81
C ALA A 162 7.99 -13.59 24.22
N ARG A 163 7.16 -13.65 25.26
CA ARG A 163 7.60 -14.00 26.61
C ARG A 163 8.12 -15.43 26.73
N ASN A 164 7.52 -16.36 26.03
CA ASN A 164 8.01 -17.74 26.00
C ASN A 164 9.43 -17.86 25.39
N GLU A 165 9.79 -16.98 24.47
CA GLU A 165 11.09 -16.99 23.81
C GLU A 165 12.15 -16.16 24.56
N GLU A 166 11.75 -14.97 25.08
CA GLU A 166 12.68 -13.97 25.64
C GLU A 166 12.64 -13.90 27.17
N GLY A 167 11.66 -14.53 27.81
CA GLY A 167 11.43 -14.50 29.25
C GLY A 167 10.24 -13.63 29.69
N GLU A 168 9.72 -13.91 30.90
CA GLU A 168 8.47 -13.35 31.43
C GLU A 168 8.46 -11.81 31.53
N SER A 169 9.62 -11.17 31.69
CA SER A 169 9.72 -9.71 31.76
C SER A 169 9.67 -9.01 30.42
N PHE A 170 9.65 -9.76 29.30
CA PHE A 170 9.64 -9.18 27.98
C PHE A 170 8.30 -8.52 27.66
N ASN A 171 8.36 -7.28 27.16
CA ASN A 171 7.21 -6.57 26.67
C ASN A 171 7.42 -6.21 25.20
N LEU A 172 6.40 -6.48 24.40
CA LEU A 172 6.38 -6.08 22.99
C LEU A 172 6.47 -4.57 22.86
N MET A 173 7.37 -4.14 22.01
CA MET A 173 7.45 -2.77 21.53
C MET A 173 6.96 -2.72 20.07
N PRO A 174 6.66 -1.55 19.52
CA PRO A 174 6.14 -1.44 18.15
C PRO A 174 7.02 -2.12 17.10
N TRP A 175 8.35 -2.12 17.28
CA TRP A 175 9.31 -2.79 16.39
C TRP A 175 9.37 -4.31 16.55
N ASP A 176 8.66 -4.89 17.52
CA ASP A 176 8.61 -6.33 17.75
C ASP A 176 7.35 -6.97 17.14
N TRP A 177 6.30 -6.17 16.87
CA TRP A 177 4.99 -6.68 16.44
C TRP A 177 5.06 -7.54 15.19
N SER A 178 5.65 -7.04 14.10
CA SER A 178 5.72 -7.79 12.85
C SER A 178 6.51 -9.09 12.99
N TYR A 179 7.61 -9.07 13.72
CA TYR A 179 8.47 -10.22 13.96
C TYR A 179 7.77 -11.34 14.73
N TYR A 180 7.17 -11.04 15.89
CA TYR A 180 6.48 -12.06 16.68
C TYR A 180 5.13 -12.46 16.10
N SER A 181 4.43 -11.56 15.40
CA SER A 181 3.22 -11.89 14.65
C SER A 181 3.51 -12.92 13.56
N GLN A 182 4.59 -12.73 12.79
CA GLN A 182 4.97 -13.71 11.76
C GLN A 182 5.33 -15.06 12.38
N LYS A 183 6.12 -15.08 13.45
CA LYS A 183 6.43 -16.33 14.18
C LYS A 183 5.17 -17.05 14.68
N LEU A 184 4.18 -16.29 15.16
CA LEU A 184 2.90 -16.87 15.59
C LEU A 184 2.11 -17.41 14.41
N LYS A 185 2.09 -16.68 13.27
CA LYS A 185 1.45 -17.13 12.02
C LYS A 185 2.08 -18.44 11.53
N ASP A 186 3.42 -18.51 11.51
CA ASP A 186 4.15 -19.72 11.13
C ASP A 186 3.80 -20.91 12.02
N ARG A 187 3.70 -20.72 13.34
CA ARG A 187 3.33 -21.78 14.28
C ARG A 187 1.89 -22.26 14.12
N LYS A 188 0.96 -21.33 13.85
CA LYS A 188 -0.47 -21.66 13.76
C LYS A 188 -0.84 -22.27 12.40
N PHE A 189 -0.28 -21.74 11.32
CA PHE A 189 -0.72 -22.05 9.95
C PHE A 189 0.36 -22.69 9.09
N SER A 190 1.60 -22.76 9.56
CA SER A 190 2.75 -23.29 8.81
C SER A 190 2.93 -22.61 7.46
N ILE A 191 2.78 -21.26 7.41
CA ILE A 191 2.85 -20.45 6.19
C ILE A 191 3.65 -19.16 6.42
N ASN A 192 4.48 -18.83 5.46
CA ASN A 192 5.19 -17.55 5.37
C ASN A 192 5.39 -17.15 3.90
N ASP A 193 5.81 -15.91 3.67
CA ASP A 193 5.98 -15.37 2.32
C ASP A 193 7.02 -16.13 1.51
N GLU A 194 8.09 -16.63 2.12
CA GLU A 194 9.16 -17.34 1.40
C GLU A 194 8.70 -18.68 0.81
N MET A 195 7.65 -19.28 1.39
CA MET A 195 7.01 -20.47 0.83
C MET A 195 6.13 -20.13 -0.39
N LEU A 196 5.60 -18.90 -0.44
CA LEU A 196 4.65 -18.45 -1.47
C LEU A 196 5.34 -17.77 -2.66
N ARG A 197 6.38 -16.94 -2.40
CA ARG A 197 7.10 -16.19 -3.43
C ARG A 197 7.49 -16.99 -4.67
N PRO A 198 7.98 -18.26 -4.57
CA PRO A 198 8.35 -19.03 -5.75
C PRO A 198 7.22 -19.25 -6.76
N TYR A 199 5.97 -19.12 -6.33
CA TYR A 199 4.78 -19.28 -7.17
C TYR A 199 4.24 -17.95 -7.74
N PHE A 200 4.76 -16.81 -7.27
CA PHE A 200 4.27 -15.49 -7.61
C PHE A 200 5.30 -14.66 -8.41
N GLU A 201 5.80 -15.24 -9.50
CA GLU A 201 6.59 -14.49 -10.46
C GLU A 201 5.75 -13.38 -11.09
N LEU A 202 6.21 -12.11 -11.04
CA LEU A 202 5.47 -10.92 -11.48
C LEU A 202 4.89 -11.07 -12.90
N SER A 203 5.65 -11.66 -13.84
CA SER A 203 5.17 -11.88 -15.21
C SER A 203 3.93 -12.79 -15.23
N LYS A 204 3.92 -13.84 -14.42
CA LYS A 204 2.81 -14.79 -14.31
C LYS A 204 1.62 -14.22 -13.54
N VAL A 205 1.89 -13.50 -12.46
CA VAL A 205 0.83 -12.76 -11.72
C VAL A 205 0.12 -11.79 -12.65
N LYS A 206 0.87 -11.02 -13.46
CA LYS A 206 0.31 -10.09 -14.45
C LYS A 206 -0.56 -10.83 -15.51
N GLU A 207 -0.09 -11.94 -16.03
CA GLU A 207 -0.87 -12.80 -16.94
C GLU A 207 -2.17 -13.27 -16.27
N GLY A 208 -2.10 -13.69 -14.99
CA GLY A 208 -3.26 -14.11 -14.21
C GLY A 208 -4.27 -13.00 -13.97
N VAL A 209 -3.82 -11.83 -13.55
CA VAL A 209 -4.67 -10.65 -13.28
C VAL A 209 -5.37 -10.18 -14.56
N PHE A 210 -4.65 -10.08 -15.69
CA PHE A 210 -5.25 -9.73 -16.96
C PHE A 210 -6.22 -10.83 -17.44
N GLY A 211 -5.85 -12.11 -17.26
CA GLY A 211 -6.71 -13.24 -17.55
C GLY A 211 -7.99 -13.29 -16.75
N LEU A 212 -7.95 -12.84 -15.47
CA LEU A 212 -9.14 -12.70 -14.64
C LEU A 212 -10.12 -11.68 -15.24
N ALA A 213 -9.63 -10.49 -15.60
CA ALA A 213 -10.46 -9.48 -16.23
C ALA A 213 -11.01 -9.94 -17.58
N SER A 214 -10.21 -10.66 -18.36
CA SER A 214 -10.69 -11.26 -19.63
C SER A 214 -11.82 -12.27 -19.40
N ARG A 215 -11.74 -13.08 -18.35
CA ARG A 215 -12.81 -14.03 -17.99
C ARG A 215 -14.07 -13.37 -17.43
N LEU A 216 -13.92 -12.30 -16.65
CA LEU A 216 -15.05 -11.60 -16.01
C LEU A 216 -15.79 -10.68 -16.99
N TYR A 217 -15.06 -10.03 -17.90
CA TYR A 217 -15.56 -8.92 -18.68
C TYR A 217 -15.35 -9.05 -20.19
N ASP A 218 -14.80 -10.16 -20.67
CA ASP A 218 -14.47 -10.43 -22.08
C ASP A 218 -13.49 -9.41 -22.71
N ILE A 219 -12.72 -8.67 -21.92
CA ILE A 219 -11.74 -7.69 -22.39
C ILE A 219 -10.38 -8.33 -22.70
N THR A 220 -9.59 -7.68 -23.56
CA THR A 220 -8.25 -8.13 -23.92
C THR A 220 -7.20 -7.03 -23.74
N PHE A 221 -5.97 -7.42 -23.37
CA PHE A 221 -4.84 -6.53 -23.17
C PHE A 221 -3.76 -6.81 -24.19
N LYS A 222 -3.40 -5.83 -25.00
CA LYS A 222 -2.39 -5.95 -26.03
C LYS A 222 -1.22 -5.02 -25.73
N LYS A 223 -0.04 -5.59 -25.42
CA LYS A 223 1.16 -4.80 -25.20
C LYS A 223 1.50 -4.01 -26.46
N ASN A 224 1.69 -2.68 -26.33
CA ASN A 224 2.05 -1.82 -27.43
C ASN A 224 3.30 -1.00 -27.09
N PRO A 225 4.51 -1.44 -27.55
CA PRO A 225 5.76 -0.72 -27.31
C PRO A 225 5.87 0.60 -28.11
N GLY A 226 4.96 0.87 -29.03
CA GLY A 226 4.88 2.12 -29.78
C GLY A 226 4.27 3.28 -28.98
N ILE A 227 3.62 3.00 -27.84
CA ILE A 227 3.10 4.04 -26.95
C ILE A 227 4.23 4.61 -26.11
N PRO A 228 4.43 5.94 -26.10
CA PRO A 228 5.46 6.58 -25.25
C PRO A 228 5.21 6.30 -23.76
N VAL A 229 6.28 5.96 -23.03
CA VAL A 229 6.27 5.74 -21.59
C VAL A 229 7.21 6.71 -20.89
N TYR A 230 6.91 7.06 -19.64
CA TYR A 230 7.68 8.04 -18.86
C TYR A 230 8.92 7.44 -18.17
N HIS A 231 9.07 6.13 -18.17
CA HIS A 231 10.25 5.43 -17.64
C HIS A 231 10.44 4.09 -18.36
N LYS A 232 11.69 3.64 -18.50
CA LYS A 232 12.05 2.41 -19.22
C LYS A 232 11.41 1.13 -18.65
N ASP A 233 11.07 1.11 -17.35
CA ASP A 233 10.47 -0.04 -16.67
C ASP A 233 8.92 -0.05 -16.77
N VAL A 234 8.33 0.98 -17.41
CA VAL A 234 6.89 1.07 -17.63
C VAL A 234 6.51 0.34 -18.91
N GLU A 235 5.44 -0.46 -18.84
CA GLU A 235 4.86 -1.08 -20.01
C GLU A 235 3.48 -0.47 -20.30
N ALA A 236 3.14 -0.31 -21.58
CA ALA A 236 1.84 0.17 -22.02
C ALA A 236 1.05 -0.90 -22.76
N TYR A 237 -0.24 -0.98 -22.45
CA TYR A 237 -1.19 -1.93 -23.02
C TYR A 237 -2.40 -1.20 -23.58
N GLU A 238 -2.80 -1.53 -24.81
CA GLU A 238 -4.11 -1.20 -25.32
C GLU A 238 -5.13 -2.20 -24.79
N VAL A 239 -6.27 -1.71 -24.34
CA VAL A 239 -7.38 -2.53 -23.82
C VAL A 239 -8.54 -2.48 -24.80
N PHE A 240 -9.08 -3.65 -25.14
CA PHE A 240 -10.18 -3.80 -26.09
C PHE A 240 -11.31 -4.61 -25.49
N ASP A 241 -12.54 -4.25 -25.83
CA ASP A 241 -13.75 -5.03 -25.53
C ASP A 241 -13.80 -6.30 -26.43
N LYS A 242 -14.73 -7.20 -26.14
CA LYS A 242 -14.97 -8.46 -26.88
C LYS A 242 -15.21 -8.30 -28.38
N ASP A 243 -15.79 -7.19 -28.79
CA ASP A 243 -16.07 -6.85 -30.19
C ASP A 243 -14.91 -6.15 -30.90
N GLY A 244 -13.77 -5.95 -30.20
CA GLY A 244 -12.60 -5.23 -30.69
C GLY A 244 -12.67 -3.71 -30.50
N THR A 245 -13.71 -3.20 -29.84
CA THR A 245 -13.81 -1.77 -29.52
C THR A 245 -12.69 -1.37 -28.57
N TYR A 246 -11.98 -0.28 -28.89
CA TYR A 246 -10.91 0.26 -28.06
C TYR A 246 -11.47 0.90 -26.79
N LEU A 247 -10.97 0.47 -25.62
CA LEU A 247 -11.44 0.93 -24.32
C LEU A 247 -10.49 1.89 -23.61
N ALA A 248 -9.17 1.63 -23.62
CA ALA A 248 -8.21 2.40 -22.84
C ALA A 248 -6.76 2.11 -23.22
N VAL A 249 -5.85 2.96 -22.69
CA VAL A 249 -4.44 2.58 -22.46
C VAL A 249 -4.22 2.32 -20.99
N LEU A 250 -3.64 1.18 -20.65
CA LEU A 250 -3.17 0.85 -19.30
C LEU A 250 -1.64 0.86 -19.26
N TYR A 251 -1.07 1.68 -18.37
CA TYR A 251 0.35 1.68 -18.04
C TYR A 251 0.59 0.92 -16.74
N THR A 252 1.63 0.08 -16.70
CA THR A 252 2.04 -0.66 -15.51
C THR A 252 3.44 -0.27 -15.08
N ASP A 253 3.59 0.14 -13.82
CA ASP A 253 4.84 0.63 -13.24
C ASP A 253 5.10 -0.04 -11.89
N PHE A 254 5.81 -1.17 -11.88
CA PHE A 254 5.85 -2.08 -10.75
C PHE A 254 6.95 -1.82 -9.72
N HIS A 255 8.09 -1.21 -10.08
CA HIS A 255 9.28 -1.23 -9.23
C HIS A 255 9.62 0.12 -8.60
N PRO A 256 10.18 0.14 -7.37
CA PRO A 256 10.62 1.36 -6.72
C PRO A 256 11.82 2.00 -7.42
N ARG A 257 11.91 3.33 -7.35
CA ARG A 257 13.05 4.14 -7.78
C ARG A 257 13.07 5.49 -7.04
N ALA A 258 14.18 6.20 -7.06
CA ALA A 258 14.37 7.44 -6.28
C ALA A 258 13.31 8.53 -6.53
N GLY A 259 12.80 8.66 -7.75
CA GLY A 259 11.75 9.64 -8.10
C GLY A 259 10.32 9.18 -7.83
N LYS A 260 10.12 7.98 -7.27
CA LYS A 260 8.80 7.39 -7.05
C LYS A 260 8.45 7.36 -5.57
N ARG A 261 7.29 7.89 -5.21
CA ARG A 261 6.78 7.81 -3.83
C ARG A 261 6.53 6.35 -3.42
N SER A 262 6.58 6.06 -2.13
CA SER A 262 6.21 4.76 -1.57
C SER A 262 4.70 4.52 -1.65
N GLY A 263 4.29 3.26 -1.50
CA GLY A 263 2.90 2.82 -1.63
C GLY A 263 2.56 2.37 -3.05
N ALA A 264 1.27 2.20 -3.30
CA ALA A 264 0.70 1.89 -4.61
C ALA A 264 -0.44 2.86 -4.90
N TRP A 265 -0.75 3.10 -6.16
CA TRP A 265 -1.87 3.96 -6.57
C TRP A 265 -2.21 3.78 -8.03
N MET A 266 -3.47 4.05 -8.37
CA MET A 266 -3.91 4.30 -9.73
C MET A 266 -3.93 5.79 -10.04
N THR A 267 -3.63 6.16 -11.28
CA THR A 267 -3.73 7.53 -11.79
C THR A 267 -4.34 7.51 -13.19
N SER A 268 -5.29 8.40 -13.44
CA SER A 268 -5.78 8.69 -14.77
C SER A 268 -5.03 9.90 -15.34
N TYR A 269 -4.35 9.72 -16.48
CA TYR A 269 -3.66 10.81 -17.22
C TYR A 269 -4.57 11.50 -18.20
N LYS A 270 -5.62 10.81 -18.64
CA LYS A 270 -6.65 11.31 -19.53
C LYS A 270 -7.95 10.63 -19.13
N GLY A 271 -8.98 11.40 -18.82
CA GLY A 271 -10.29 10.89 -18.45
C GLY A 271 -11.14 10.47 -19.65
N GLN A 272 -12.19 9.72 -19.35
CA GLN A 272 -13.23 9.39 -20.33
C GLN A 272 -14.33 10.44 -20.33
N TRP A 273 -14.82 10.81 -21.50
CA TRP A 273 -16.02 11.63 -21.71
C TRP A 273 -16.64 11.33 -23.08
N THR A 274 -17.91 11.67 -23.23
CA THR A 274 -18.62 11.51 -24.51
C THR A 274 -19.25 12.83 -24.91
N ASP A 275 -18.94 13.31 -26.13
CA ASP A 275 -19.64 14.42 -26.73
C ASP A 275 -20.88 13.91 -27.44
N GLU A 276 -22.06 14.23 -26.90
CA GLU A 276 -23.36 13.81 -27.45
C GLU A 276 -23.61 14.34 -28.85
N LYS A 277 -23.00 15.48 -29.25
CA LYS A 277 -23.24 16.10 -30.55
C LYS A 277 -22.39 15.46 -31.66
N SER A 278 -21.12 15.21 -31.38
CA SER A 278 -20.20 14.60 -32.35
C SER A 278 -20.20 13.07 -32.28
N GLY A 279 -20.63 12.50 -31.17
CA GLY A 279 -20.48 11.06 -30.86
C GLY A 279 -19.05 10.67 -30.48
N GLU A 280 -18.15 11.63 -30.27
CA GLU A 280 -16.78 11.37 -29.84
C GLU A 280 -16.79 10.80 -28.42
N ASN A 281 -16.13 9.66 -28.21
CA ASN A 281 -15.93 9.05 -26.91
C ASN A 281 -14.41 9.04 -26.63
N SER A 282 -13.95 10.00 -25.82
CA SER A 282 -12.57 10.05 -25.35
C SER A 282 -12.31 8.87 -24.43
N ARG A 283 -11.32 8.04 -24.75
CA ARG A 283 -11.01 6.87 -23.93
C ARG A 283 -9.86 7.15 -22.97
N PRO A 284 -9.91 6.56 -21.74
CA PRO A 284 -8.98 6.90 -20.67
C PRO A 284 -7.57 6.34 -20.90
N HIS A 285 -6.60 7.05 -20.31
CA HIS A 285 -5.23 6.59 -20.14
C HIS A 285 -4.95 6.42 -18.65
N VAL A 286 -4.79 5.19 -18.22
CA VAL A 286 -4.72 4.77 -16.81
C VAL A 286 -3.34 4.23 -16.48
N SER A 287 -2.80 4.57 -15.33
CA SER A 287 -1.57 4.00 -14.82
C SER A 287 -1.79 3.36 -13.47
N ILE A 288 -1.29 2.14 -13.27
CA ILE A 288 -1.12 1.52 -11.96
C ILE A 288 0.34 1.55 -11.58
N VAL A 289 0.62 2.11 -10.42
CA VAL A 289 1.97 2.38 -9.94
C VAL A 289 2.18 1.70 -8.60
N MET A 290 3.23 0.88 -8.49
CA MET A 290 3.52 0.06 -7.31
C MET A 290 5.00 0.15 -6.94
N ASN A 291 5.36 -0.43 -5.81
CA ASN A 291 6.73 -0.51 -5.34
C ASN A 291 7.05 -1.97 -4.97
N PHE A 292 6.88 -2.88 -5.92
CA PHE A 292 7.09 -4.31 -5.73
C PHE A 292 8.55 -4.71 -5.71
N THR A 293 8.81 -5.88 -5.12
CA THR A 293 10.13 -6.53 -5.12
C THR A 293 10.72 -6.57 -6.52
N LYS A 294 11.93 -6.05 -6.65
CA LYS A 294 12.68 -6.07 -7.93
C LYS A 294 13.23 -7.45 -8.25
N PRO A 295 13.43 -7.77 -9.54
CA PRO A 295 14.28 -8.90 -9.89
C PRO A 295 15.72 -8.66 -9.42
N THR A 296 16.44 -9.71 -9.10
CA THR A 296 17.89 -9.69 -8.84
C THR A 296 18.64 -10.30 -10.04
N GLN A 297 19.97 -10.27 -10.04
CA GLN A 297 20.76 -10.89 -11.12
C GLN A 297 20.46 -12.37 -11.30
N ASN A 298 20.06 -13.07 -10.24
CA ASN A 298 19.88 -14.52 -10.22
C ASN A 298 18.42 -14.97 -10.10
N LYS A 299 17.49 -14.08 -9.79
CA LYS A 299 16.08 -14.40 -9.55
C LYS A 299 15.16 -13.39 -10.23
N PRO A 300 14.04 -13.82 -10.86
CA PRO A 300 13.02 -12.90 -11.36
C PRO A 300 12.36 -12.14 -10.20
N ALA A 301 11.52 -11.16 -10.51
CA ALA A 301 10.68 -10.50 -9.50
C ALA A 301 9.67 -11.51 -8.93
N LEU A 302 9.90 -11.94 -7.70
CA LEU A 302 9.03 -12.86 -6.96
C LEU A 302 8.27 -12.07 -5.89
N LEU A 303 6.96 -11.99 -6.05
CA LEU A 303 6.10 -11.17 -5.20
C LEU A 303 5.77 -11.86 -3.87
N THR A 304 5.48 -11.06 -2.84
CA THR A 304 4.76 -11.54 -1.65
C THR A 304 3.29 -11.73 -1.98
N PHE A 305 2.56 -12.41 -1.09
CA PHE A 305 1.10 -12.49 -1.23
C PHE A 305 0.44 -11.10 -1.13
N ASP A 306 0.89 -10.26 -0.21
CA ASP A 306 0.40 -8.87 -0.08
C ASP A 306 0.65 -8.04 -1.37
N GLU A 307 1.76 -8.27 -2.07
CA GLU A 307 2.03 -7.61 -3.35
C GLU A 307 1.07 -8.10 -4.46
N VAL A 308 0.63 -9.36 -4.42
CA VAL A 308 -0.40 -9.89 -5.33
C VAL A 308 -1.77 -9.26 -5.03
N GLU A 309 -2.16 -9.15 -3.75
CA GLU A 309 -3.39 -8.46 -3.33
C GLU A 309 -3.35 -6.99 -3.74
N THR A 310 -2.25 -6.30 -3.51
CA THR A 310 -2.05 -4.90 -3.95
C THR A 310 -2.22 -4.75 -5.45
N PHE A 311 -1.71 -5.70 -6.24
CA PHE A 311 -1.90 -5.66 -7.69
C PHE A 311 -3.38 -5.77 -8.08
N LEU A 312 -4.12 -6.69 -7.47
CA LEU A 312 -5.57 -6.83 -7.69
C LEU A 312 -6.32 -5.57 -7.28
N HIS A 313 -5.94 -4.95 -6.16
CA HIS A 313 -6.50 -3.70 -5.67
C HIS A 313 -6.35 -2.56 -6.70
N GLU A 314 -5.12 -2.23 -7.10
CA GLU A 314 -4.86 -1.15 -8.06
C GLU A 314 -5.46 -1.45 -9.43
N PHE A 315 -5.51 -2.74 -9.79
CA PHE A 315 -6.16 -3.17 -11.00
C PHE A 315 -7.68 -2.98 -10.93
N GLY A 316 -8.31 -3.15 -9.76
CA GLY A 316 -9.71 -2.85 -9.52
C GLY A 316 -10.03 -1.38 -9.77
N HIS A 317 -9.20 -0.45 -9.29
CA HIS A 317 -9.31 0.97 -9.64
C HIS A 317 -9.16 1.22 -11.14
N SER A 318 -8.21 0.55 -11.79
CA SER A 318 -8.02 0.72 -13.22
C SER A 318 -9.19 0.20 -14.04
N LEU A 319 -9.82 -0.90 -13.65
CA LEU A 319 -11.06 -1.38 -14.29
C LEU A 319 -12.21 -0.40 -14.12
N HIS A 320 -12.35 0.23 -12.96
CA HIS A 320 -13.34 1.26 -12.72
C HIS A 320 -13.20 2.44 -13.70
N GLU A 321 -11.96 2.86 -13.99
CA GLU A 321 -11.68 3.91 -14.97
C GLU A 321 -11.79 3.40 -16.42
N ILE A 322 -11.31 2.21 -16.74
CA ILE A 322 -11.33 1.62 -18.09
C ILE A 322 -12.76 1.45 -18.59
N PHE A 323 -13.69 1.04 -17.73
CA PHE A 323 -15.11 0.88 -18.08
C PHE A 323 -15.94 2.15 -18.02
N ALA A 324 -15.32 3.29 -17.72
CA ALA A 324 -16.04 4.56 -17.71
C ALA A 324 -16.75 4.83 -19.04
N ASN A 325 -18.00 5.28 -18.93
CA ASN A 325 -18.84 5.66 -20.09
C ASN A 325 -19.85 6.75 -19.68
N SER A 326 -19.31 7.92 -19.32
CA SER A 326 -20.05 9.08 -18.85
C SER A 326 -20.00 10.20 -19.88
N THR A 327 -21.02 11.07 -19.89
CA THR A 327 -21.04 12.27 -20.72
C THR A 327 -19.99 13.28 -20.25
N TYR A 328 -19.85 13.44 -18.91
CA TYR A 328 -18.95 14.44 -18.31
C TYR A 328 -17.72 13.79 -17.69
N GLU A 329 -16.54 14.26 -18.07
CA GLU A 329 -15.26 13.79 -17.53
C GLU A 329 -15.17 13.89 -15.99
N SER A 330 -15.70 14.99 -15.44
CA SER A 330 -15.70 15.23 -13.97
C SER A 330 -16.57 14.25 -13.17
N LEU A 331 -17.40 13.44 -13.83
CA LEU A 331 -18.27 12.43 -13.24
C LEU A 331 -17.96 11.02 -13.79
N SER A 332 -16.80 10.86 -14.39
CA SER A 332 -16.40 9.63 -15.08
C SER A 332 -15.40 8.82 -14.28
N GLY A 333 -15.47 7.50 -14.38
CA GLY A 333 -14.52 6.57 -13.79
C GLY A 333 -14.38 6.73 -12.27
N THR A 334 -13.17 6.96 -11.82
CA THR A 334 -12.84 7.13 -10.40
C THR A 334 -13.15 8.51 -9.82
N ASN A 335 -13.75 9.42 -10.61
CA ASN A 335 -14.30 10.70 -10.13
C ASN A 335 -15.63 10.49 -9.40
N VAL A 336 -15.63 9.72 -8.35
CA VAL A 336 -16.74 9.40 -7.45
C VAL A 336 -16.45 9.95 -6.05
N TYR A 337 -17.40 9.84 -5.14
CA TYR A 337 -17.13 10.15 -3.73
C TYR A 337 -15.99 9.26 -3.20
N TRP A 338 -15.05 9.85 -2.46
CA TRP A 338 -13.85 9.16 -1.99
C TRP A 338 -14.15 7.97 -1.08
N ASP A 339 -15.22 8.05 -0.31
CA ASP A 339 -15.68 6.95 0.55
C ASP A 339 -16.48 5.86 -0.22
N PHE A 340 -16.54 5.94 -1.56
CA PHE A 340 -17.01 4.87 -2.46
C PHE A 340 -15.87 4.28 -3.30
N VAL A 341 -14.80 5.05 -3.56
CA VAL A 341 -13.79 4.73 -4.60
C VAL A 341 -13.10 3.40 -4.40
N GLU A 342 -12.98 2.95 -3.14
CA GLU A 342 -12.32 1.67 -2.80
C GLU A 342 -13.20 0.42 -3.00
N LEU A 343 -14.48 0.58 -3.37
CA LEU A 343 -15.36 -0.58 -3.56
C LEU A 343 -14.87 -1.50 -4.68
N PRO A 344 -14.53 -1.01 -5.90
CA PRO A 344 -14.04 -1.87 -6.98
C PRO A 344 -12.67 -2.48 -6.68
N SER A 345 -11.76 -1.74 -6.03
CA SER A 345 -10.44 -2.22 -5.67
C SER A 345 -10.48 -3.33 -4.64
N GLN A 346 -11.18 -3.12 -3.52
CA GLN A 346 -11.33 -4.11 -2.46
C GLN A 346 -12.17 -5.33 -2.91
N PHE A 347 -13.09 -5.15 -3.86
CA PHE A 347 -13.78 -6.28 -4.46
C PHE A 347 -12.81 -7.22 -5.18
N MET A 348 -11.86 -6.68 -5.92
CA MET A 348 -10.88 -7.48 -6.67
C MET A 348 -9.89 -8.23 -5.76
N GLU A 349 -9.57 -7.72 -4.58
CA GLU A 349 -8.71 -8.41 -3.59
C GLU A 349 -9.24 -9.81 -3.24
N ASN A 350 -10.57 -9.99 -3.20
CA ASN A 350 -11.18 -11.28 -2.82
C ASN A 350 -10.74 -12.44 -3.73
N PHE A 351 -10.34 -12.16 -4.98
CA PHE A 351 -9.84 -13.20 -5.88
C PHE A 351 -8.46 -13.74 -5.48
N ALA A 352 -7.68 -13.00 -4.67
CA ALA A 352 -6.34 -13.43 -4.25
C ALA A 352 -6.33 -14.77 -3.51
N ILE A 353 -7.41 -15.10 -2.80
CA ILE A 353 -7.54 -16.36 -2.04
C ILE A 353 -8.33 -17.44 -2.80
N GLU A 354 -8.83 -17.13 -4.00
CA GLU A 354 -9.63 -18.08 -4.78
C GLU A 354 -8.73 -19.09 -5.50
N LYS A 355 -8.88 -20.38 -5.15
CA LYS A 355 -8.10 -21.48 -5.71
C LYS A 355 -8.13 -21.51 -7.24
N GLU A 356 -9.32 -21.34 -7.84
CA GLU A 356 -9.47 -21.34 -9.29
C GLU A 356 -8.67 -20.23 -9.97
N PHE A 357 -8.60 -19.06 -9.34
CA PHE A 357 -7.79 -17.95 -9.84
C PHE A 357 -6.30 -18.23 -9.69
N LEU A 358 -5.85 -18.61 -8.50
CA LEU A 358 -4.44 -18.94 -8.24
C LEU A 358 -3.92 -20.03 -9.20
N HIS A 359 -4.72 -21.04 -9.46
CA HIS A 359 -4.36 -22.13 -10.38
C HIS A 359 -4.21 -21.70 -11.84
N THR A 360 -4.66 -20.50 -12.23
CA THR A 360 -4.44 -20.01 -13.59
C THR A 360 -3.00 -19.58 -13.83
N PHE A 361 -2.27 -19.12 -12.81
CA PHE A 361 -0.94 -18.53 -12.99
C PHE A 361 0.11 -18.95 -11.95
N ALA A 362 -0.29 -19.35 -10.72
CA ALA A 362 0.64 -19.58 -9.62
C ALA A 362 1.45 -20.87 -9.83
N ARG A 363 2.56 -20.74 -10.54
CA ARG A 363 3.49 -21.84 -10.85
C ARG A 363 4.88 -21.49 -10.33
N HIS A 364 5.52 -22.50 -9.74
CA HIS A 364 6.89 -22.38 -9.25
C HIS A 364 7.84 -21.95 -10.37
N TYR A 365 8.55 -20.84 -10.19
CA TYR A 365 9.34 -20.16 -11.23
C TYR A 365 10.46 -21.02 -11.83
N GLN A 366 10.97 -22.04 -11.11
CA GLN A 366 12.02 -22.95 -11.57
C GLN A 366 11.45 -24.28 -12.10
N THR A 367 10.50 -24.89 -11.35
CA THR A 367 10.01 -26.25 -11.70
C THR A 367 8.78 -26.21 -12.60
N GLY A 368 8.05 -25.08 -12.65
CA GLY A 368 6.77 -24.97 -13.38
C GLY A 368 5.59 -25.67 -12.68
N GLU A 369 5.83 -26.30 -11.52
CA GLU A 369 4.78 -26.98 -10.75
C GLU A 369 3.74 -25.97 -10.24
N LEU A 370 2.48 -26.37 -10.29
CA LEU A 370 1.37 -25.57 -9.79
C LEU A 370 1.46 -25.43 -8.26
N ILE A 371 1.02 -24.31 -7.73
CA ILE A 371 0.91 -24.13 -6.28
C ILE A 371 0.07 -25.24 -5.66
N PRO A 372 0.57 -25.95 -4.62
CA PRO A 372 -0.18 -27.05 -4.00
C PRO A 372 -1.48 -26.58 -3.35
N ASP A 373 -2.53 -27.37 -3.48
CA ASP A 373 -3.84 -27.11 -2.84
C ASP A 373 -3.73 -26.87 -1.34
N GLU A 374 -2.84 -27.63 -0.68
CA GLU A 374 -2.59 -27.46 0.76
C GLU A 374 -2.03 -26.06 1.09
N LEU A 375 -1.17 -25.53 0.24
CA LEU A 375 -0.62 -24.19 0.43
C LEU A 375 -1.67 -23.11 0.20
N VAL A 376 -2.54 -23.29 -0.80
CA VAL A 376 -3.72 -22.41 -1.01
C VAL A 376 -4.64 -22.45 0.20
N GLN A 377 -4.91 -23.64 0.77
CA GLN A 377 -5.74 -23.77 1.96
C GLN A 377 -5.13 -23.02 3.16
N ARG A 378 -3.81 -23.09 3.34
CA ARG A 378 -3.13 -22.33 4.41
C ARG A 378 -3.22 -20.82 4.23
N ILE A 379 -3.22 -20.31 2.99
CA ILE A 379 -3.50 -18.90 2.70
C ILE A 379 -4.89 -18.54 3.22
N VAL A 380 -5.91 -19.32 2.84
CA VAL A 380 -7.30 -19.11 3.29
C VAL A 380 -7.43 -19.19 4.81
N ASP A 381 -6.85 -20.20 5.43
CA ASP A 381 -6.93 -20.42 6.90
C ASP A 381 -6.27 -19.27 7.68
N SER A 382 -5.24 -18.64 7.09
CA SER A 382 -4.51 -17.53 7.71
C SER A 382 -5.06 -16.14 7.36
N SER A 383 -6.06 -16.01 6.48
CA SER A 383 -6.56 -14.72 5.99
C SER A 383 -7.14 -13.81 7.08
N ASN A 384 -7.67 -14.40 8.14
CA ASN A 384 -8.22 -13.67 9.29
C ASN A 384 -7.23 -13.50 10.46
N PHE A 385 -5.95 -13.85 10.27
CA PHE A 385 -4.95 -13.74 11.34
C PHE A 385 -4.63 -12.27 11.67
N ASN A 386 -4.81 -11.88 12.93
CA ASN A 386 -4.58 -10.50 13.43
C ASN A 386 -5.42 -9.42 12.72
N VAL A 387 -6.54 -9.79 12.14
CA VAL A 387 -7.42 -8.86 11.39
C VAL A 387 -8.05 -7.81 12.30
N ALA A 388 -8.37 -8.16 13.56
CA ALA A 388 -8.93 -7.18 14.49
C ALA A 388 -7.90 -6.11 14.89
N TYR A 389 -6.65 -6.50 15.13
CA TYR A 389 -5.56 -5.56 15.37
C TYR A 389 -5.33 -4.64 14.16
N ALA A 390 -5.32 -5.18 12.96
CA ALA A 390 -5.18 -4.40 11.72
C ALA A 390 -6.33 -3.41 11.54
N CYS A 391 -7.58 -3.83 11.80
CA CYS A 391 -8.74 -2.96 11.76
C CYS A 391 -8.64 -1.81 12.77
N LEU A 392 -8.25 -2.08 14.02
CA LEU A 392 -8.10 -1.03 15.04
C LEU A 392 -6.97 -0.05 14.68
N ARG A 393 -5.91 -0.52 14.04
CA ARG A 393 -4.86 0.36 13.51
C ARG A 393 -5.44 1.35 12.48
N GLN A 394 -6.28 0.88 11.56
CA GLN A 394 -6.97 1.75 10.59
C GLN A 394 -7.94 2.72 11.29
N VAL A 395 -8.73 2.24 12.23
CA VAL A 395 -9.64 3.06 13.04
C VAL A 395 -8.88 4.17 13.77
N SER A 396 -7.69 3.87 14.32
CA SER A 396 -6.85 4.88 14.99
C SER A 396 -6.41 6.00 14.05
N PHE A 397 -6.10 5.70 12.79
CA PHE A 397 -5.78 6.74 11.80
C PHE A 397 -7.01 7.60 11.48
N GLY A 398 -8.18 6.98 11.31
CA GLY A 398 -9.43 7.73 11.09
C GLY A 398 -9.79 8.64 12.26
N LEU A 399 -9.66 8.15 13.50
CA LEU A 399 -9.87 8.98 14.70
C LEU A 399 -8.87 10.13 14.82
N LEU A 400 -7.60 9.89 14.47
CA LEU A 400 -6.58 10.93 14.45
C LEU A 400 -6.89 12.01 13.38
N ASP A 401 -7.24 11.58 12.18
CA ASP A 401 -7.62 12.49 11.08
C ASP A 401 -8.83 13.35 11.48
N MET A 402 -9.87 12.73 12.02
CA MET A 402 -11.04 13.46 12.51
C MET A 402 -10.69 14.43 13.63
N ALA A 403 -9.83 14.05 14.58
CA ALA A 403 -9.38 14.95 15.66
C ALA A 403 -8.59 16.16 15.13
N TRP A 404 -7.85 16.02 14.03
CA TRP A 404 -7.19 17.14 13.36
C TRP A 404 -8.19 18.09 12.68
N TYR A 405 -9.19 17.54 11.98
CA TYR A 405 -9.99 18.31 11.01
C TYR A 405 -11.39 18.70 11.48
N THR A 406 -11.86 18.21 12.63
CA THR A 406 -13.07 18.74 13.31
C THR A 406 -12.80 19.95 14.19
N ARG A 407 -11.55 20.42 14.24
CA ARG A 407 -11.17 21.61 15.01
C ARG A 407 -11.68 22.89 14.34
N ASN A 408 -12.17 23.83 15.16
CA ASN A 408 -12.58 25.17 14.75
C ASN A 408 -11.63 26.27 15.24
N THR A 409 -10.51 25.88 15.87
CA THR A 409 -9.47 26.79 16.36
C THR A 409 -8.09 26.37 15.84
N PRO A 410 -7.17 27.31 15.63
CA PRO A 410 -5.82 27.01 15.14
C PRO A 410 -5.09 25.98 16.00
N VAL A 411 -4.35 25.10 15.34
CA VAL A 411 -3.47 24.15 16.02
C VAL A 411 -2.12 24.80 16.31
N SER A 412 -1.65 24.70 17.56
CA SER A 412 -0.36 25.22 18.01
C SER A 412 0.67 24.13 18.34
N TYR A 413 0.25 22.87 18.33
CA TYR A 413 1.08 21.69 18.63
C TYR A 413 0.97 20.64 17.53
N THR A 414 1.92 19.69 17.49
CA THR A 414 2.02 18.69 16.43
C THR A 414 1.63 17.28 16.86
N HIS A 415 1.12 17.11 18.08
CA HIS A 415 0.67 15.82 18.59
C HIS A 415 -0.76 15.89 19.10
N LEU A 416 -1.49 14.84 18.90
CA LEU A 416 -2.79 14.58 19.50
C LEU A 416 -2.67 13.30 20.32
N THR A 417 -3.30 13.30 21.50
CA THR A 417 -3.38 12.10 22.32
C THR A 417 -4.43 11.19 21.69
N LEU A 418 -3.99 10.09 21.11
CA LEU A 418 -4.90 9.03 20.69
C LEU A 418 -5.34 8.21 21.91
N PRO A 419 -6.57 7.64 21.90
CA PRO A 419 -6.91 6.61 22.86
C PRO A 419 -5.84 5.51 22.80
N THR A 420 -5.24 5.17 23.92
CA THR A 420 -4.32 4.04 24.01
C THR A 420 -5.18 2.78 23.87
N ILE A 421 -4.96 2.03 22.80
CA ILE A 421 -5.61 0.73 22.56
C ILE A 421 -4.88 -0.33 23.37
#